data_055908f581d1983d8194e01cd7814794
#
_entry.id   055908f581d1983d8194e01cd7814794
#
_cell.length_a   1.000
_cell.length_b   1.000
_cell.length_c   1.000
_cell.angle_alpha   90.00
_cell.angle_beta   90.00
_cell.angle_gamma   90.00
#
_symmetry.space_group_name_H-M   'P 1'
#
loop_
_entity.id
_entity.type
_entity.pdbx_description
1 polymer ?
#
loop_
_entity_poly.entity_id
_entity_poly.type
_entity_poly.pdbx_seq_one_letter_code
_entity_poly.pdbx_strand_id
1 'polypeptide(L)'
;LMILGEGPERAKLEQLVKQLGLQNDVCMPGFVDNPYKYMKHSSVFVLSSRWEGFGNVLAEALALGLPVVSTDCPSGPAEILEGGKWGRLLPVGNHEALANAILEALNDERDKGVERAKEFSLDKIVDQYVALIKELELGIGGRR
;
A
#
# COMPACT_ATOMS: atom_id res chain seq x y z
N LEU A 1 0.37 11.13 13.07
CA LEU A 1 0.20 10.77 11.67
C LEU A 1 1.25 11.49 10.83
N MET A 2 1.86 10.77 9.88
CA MET A 2 2.76 11.38 8.90
C MET A 2 2.20 11.16 7.50
N ILE A 3 2.13 12.22 6.70
CA ILE A 3 1.67 12.20 5.30
C ILE A 3 2.83 12.67 4.43
N LEU A 4 3.41 11.76 3.66
CA LEU A 4 4.52 12.04 2.76
C LEU A 4 4.01 12.39 1.36
N GLY A 5 4.70 13.29 0.68
CA GLY A 5 4.40 13.69 -0.68
C GLY A 5 3.77 15.06 -0.80
N GLU A 6 3.52 15.46 -2.04
CA GLU A 6 2.89 16.73 -2.42
C GLU A 6 1.69 16.48 -3.32
N GLY A 7 0.72 17.40 -3.28
CA GLY A 7 -0.45 17.29 -4.12
C GLY A 7 -1.37 18.51 -4.03
N PRO A 8 -2.32 18.64 -4.95
CA PRO A 8 -3.21 19.81 -5.04
C PRO A 8 -4.10 20.00 -3.80
N GLU A 9 -4.33 18.94 -3.03
CA GLU A 9 -5.18 18.97 -1.83
C GLU A 9 -4.43 19.42 -0.56
N ARG A 10 -3.12 19.68 -0.64
CA ARG A 10 -2.29 20.04 0.53
C ARG A 10 -2.90 21.15 1.38
N ALA A 11 -3.26 22.27 0.76
CA ALA A 11 -3.81 23.42 1.49
C ALA A 11 -5.12 23.08 2.23
N LYS A 12 -5.97 22.24 1.63
CA LYS A 12 -7.22 21.78 2.27
C LYS A 12 -6.93 20.85 3.45
N LEU A 13 -5.94 19.96 3.32
CA LEU A 13 -5.53 19.06 4.40
C LEU A 13 -4.95 19.84 5.58
N GLU A 14 -4.08 20.81 5.32
CA GLU A 14 -3.52 21.69 6.36
C GLU A 14 -4.62 22.50 7.09
N GLN A 15 -5.61 22.99 6.35
CA GLN A 15 -6.78 23.66 6.94
C GLN A 15 -7.60 22.70 7.80
N LEU A 16 -7.84 21.47 7.35
CA LEU A 16 -8.56 20.43 8.10
C LEU A 16 -7.82 20.08 9.40
N VAL A 17 -6.50 19.86 9.33
CA VAL A 17 -5.66 19.60 10.50
C VAL A 17 -5.82 20.71 11.54
N LYS A 18 -5.82 21.98 11.09
CA LYS A 18 -6.03 23.15 11.96
C LYS A 18 -7.44 23.19 12.56
N GLN A 19 -8.48 22.92 11.76
CA GLN A 19 -9.86 22.90 12.22
C GLN A 19 -10.12 21.83 13.28
N LEU A 20 -9.44 20.71 13.16
CA LEU A 20 -9.52 19.58 14.10
C LEU A 20 -8.59 19.72 15.32
N GLY A 21 -7.74 20.75 15.37
CA GLY A 21 -6.80 20.96 16.48
C GLY A 21 -5.63 19.94 16.50
N LEU A 22 -5.29 19.32 15.35
CA LEU A 22 -4.32 18.24 15.24
C LEU A 22 -2.93 18.68 14.77
N GLN A 23 -2.58 19.96 14.92
CA GLN A 23 -1.32 20.52 14.40
C GLN A 23 -0.07 19.86 15.01
N ASN A 24 -0.18 19.35 16.23
CA ASN A 24 0.91 18.66 16.93
C ASN A 24 0.95 17.14 16.64
N ASP A 25 -0.10 16.59 16.04
CA ASP A 25 -0.29 15.15 15.82
C ASP A 25 -0.14 14.75 14.35
N VAL A 26 -0.17 15.72 13.43
CA VAL A 26 -0.06 15.48 11.97
C VAL A 26 1.14 16.24 11.42
N CYS A 27 2.05 15.48 10.80
CA CYS A 27 3.22 16.01 10.10
C CYS A 27 3.08 15.79 8.59
N MET A 28 3.28 16.85 7.82
CA MET A 28 3.21 16.85 6.36
C MET A 28 4.51 17.45 5.80
N PRO A 29 5.63 16.68 5.80
CA PRO A 29 6.96 17.19 5.42
C PRO A 29 7.10 17.47 3.91
N GLY A 30 6.12 17.08 3.10
CA GLY A 30 6.19 17.20 1.66
C GLY A 30 6.89 16.01 1.00
N PHE A 31 7.49 16.26 -0.17
CA PHE A 31 8.25 15.25 -0.88
C PHE A 31 9.52 14.87 -0.09
N VAL A 32 9.84 13.58 -0.06
CA VAL A 32 11.04 13.04 0.56
C VAL A 32 11.73 12.07 -0.39
N ASP A 33 13.05 12.15 -0.51
CA ASP A 33 13.83 11.31 -1.43
C ASP A 33 13.81 9.83 -1.02
N ASN A 34 13.70 9.53 0.26
CA ASN A 34 13.69 8.16 0.78
C ASN A 34 12.52 7.94 1.74
N PRO A 35 11.34 7.58 1.24
CA PRO A 35 10.17 7.30 2.07
C PRO A 35 10.34 6.06 2.95
N TYR A 36 11.15 5.09 2.54
CA TYR A 36 11.37 3.84 3.28
C TYR A 36 11.97 4.07 4.67
N LYS A 37 12.78 5.13 4.81
CA LYS A 37 13.32 5.56 6.09
C LYS A 37 12.22 5.88 7.10
N TYR A 38 11.15 6.52 6.65
CA TYR A 38 10.00 6.87 7.50
C TYR A 38 9.10 5.66 7.72
N MET A 39 8.81 4.91 6.66
CA MET A 39 8.01 3.69 6.72
C MET A 39 8.59 2.70 7.73
N LYS A 40 9.90 2.43 7.68
CA LYS A 40 10.57 1.48 8.58
C LYS A 40 10.39 1.81 10.08
N HIS A 41 10.18 3.08 10.41
CA HIS A 41 9.98 3.54 11.80
C HIS A 41 8.51 3.78 12.14
N SER A 42 7.60 3.45 11.23
CA SER A 42 6.16 3.55 11.45
C SER A 42 5.63 2.28 12.10
N SER A 43 4.53 2.40 12.84
CA SER A 43 3.85 1.24 13.45
C SER A 43 2.82 0.61 12.51
N VAL A 44 2.24 1.39 11.59
CA VAL A 44 1.24 0.95 10.62
C VAL A 44 1.40 1.76 9.33
N PHE A 45 1.27 1.11 8.18
CA PHE A 45 1.13 1.78 6.90
C PHE A 45 -0.35 1.86 6.49
N VAL A 46 -0.78 3.04 6.03
CA VAL A 46 -2.17 3.29 5.64
C VAL A 46 -2.25 3.80 4.21
N LEU A 47 -3.04 3.13 3.36
CA LEU A 47 -3.40 3.59 2.03
C LEU A 47 -4.89 3.89 1.97
N SER A 48 -5.28 5.16 1.85
CA SER A 48 -6.67 5.61 1.81
C SER A 48 -7.16 6.01 0.42
N SER A 49 -6.59 5.41 -0.61
CA SER A 49 -6.86 5.74 -2.01
C SER A 49 -8.29 5.40 -2.44
N ARG A 50 -8.82 6.17 -3.38
CA ARG A 50 -10.10 5.88 -4.03
C ARG A 50 -9.95 4.99 -5.23
N TRP A 51 -8.79 4.96 -5.84
CA TRP A 51 -8.37 4.08 -6.93
C TRP A 51 -6.84 4.04 -7.01
N GLU A 52 -6.33 2.95 -7.52
CA GLU A 52 -4.90 2.73 -7.75
C GLU A 52 -4.70 2.06 -9.12
N GLY A 53 -3.51 2.14 -9.68
CA GLY A 53 -3.11 1.26 -10.77
C GLY A 53 -2.77 -0.14 -10.26
N PHE A 54 -1.83 -0.21 -9.33
CA PHE A 54 -1.43 -1.43 -8.61
C PHE A 54 -1.26 -1.17 -7.11
N GLY A 55 -0.69 -0.03 -6.73
CA GLY A 55 -0.42 0.32 -5.33
C GLY A 55 0.90 -0.26 -4.83
N ASN A 56 2.01 -0.09 -5.59
CA ASN A 56 3.35 -0.59 -5.24
C ASN A 56 3.74 -0.33 -3.79
N VAL A 57 3.32 0.80 -3.25
CA VAL A 57 3.61 1.20 -1.86
C VAL A 57 3.08 0.22 -0.82
N LEU A 58 2.03 -0.57 -1.14
CA LEU A 58 1.55 -1.66 -0.27
C LEU A 58 2.55 -2.82 -0.23
N ALA A 59 3.06 -3.23 -1.40
CA ALA A 59 4.09 -4.26 -1.47
C ALA A 59 5.38 -3.82 -0.77
N GLU A 60 5.75 -2.55 -0.89
CA GLU A 60 6.88 -1.93 -0.19
C GLU A 60 6.67 -1.94 1.34
N ALA A 61 5.47 -1.61 1.81
CA ALA A 61 5.13 -1.67 3.23
C ALA A 61 5.19 -3.09 3.78
N LEU A 62 4.67 -4.08 3.05
CA LEU A 62 4.79 -5.50 3.40
C LEU A 62 6.26 -5.93 3.45
N ALA A 63 7.10 -5.52 2.47
CA ALA A 63 8.52 -5.84 2.44
C ALA A 63 9.29 -5.30 3.66
N LEU A 64 8.84 -4.17 4.20
CA LEU A 64 9.38 -3.58 5.44
C LEU A 64 8.81 -4.22 6.72
N GLY A 65 7.91 -5.19 6.60
CA GLY A 65 7.28 -5.86 7.72
C GLY A 65 6.29 -4.98 8.49
N LEU A 66 5.63 -4.04 7.82
CA LEU A 66 4.63 -3.18 8.45
C LEU A 66 3.24 -3.84 8.43
N PRO A 67 2.45 -3.71 9.49
CA PRO A 67 1.01 -3.88 9.39
C PRO A 67 0.43 -2.91 8.37
N VAL A 68 -0.45 -3.42 7.50
CA VAL A 68 -1.04 -2.64 6.41
C VAL A 68 -2.55 -2.51 6.57
N VAL A 69 -3.03 -1.30 6.42
CA VAL A 69 -4.45 -0.96 6.33
C VAL A 69 -4.69 -0.24 5.00
N SER A 70 -5.61 -0.73 4.19
CA SER A 70 -5.91 -0.15 2.87
C SER A 70 -7.40 -0.07 2.61
N THR A 71 -7.80 0.93 1.86
CA THR A 71 -9.10 0.91 1.18
C THR A 71 -9.09 -0.17 0.11
N ASP A 72 -10.22 -0.87 -0.04
CA ASP A 72 -10.49 -1.82 -1.12
C ASP A 72 -10.96 -1.06 -2.37
N CYS A 73 -10.03 -0.27 -2.93
CA CYS A 73 -10.29 0.46 -4.16
C CYS A 73 -10.03 -0.43 -5.39
N PRO A 74 -10.64 -0.09 -6.56
CA PRO A 74 -10.40 -0.84 -7.78
C PRO A 74 -8.92 -0.93 -8.12
N SER A 75 -8.48 -2.14 -8.48
CA SER A 75 -7.12 -2.54 -8.87
C SER A 75 -6.07 -2.46 -7.74
N GLY A 76 -5.34 -3.54 -7.54
CA GLY A 76 -4.15 -3.64 -6.71
C GLY A 76 -4.37 -4.03 -5.24
N PRO A 77 -5.03 -3.24 -4.37
CA PRO A 77 -5.04 -3.55 -2.94
C PRO A 77 -5.56 -4.94 -2.59
N ALA A 78 -6.70 -5.37 -3.15
CA ALA A 78 -7.24 -6.70 -2.92
C ALA A 78 -6.32 -7.81 -3.45
N GLU A 79 -5.65 -7.58 -4.58
CA GLU A 79 -4.68 -8.51 -5.16
C GLU A 79 -3.44 -8.62 -4.28
N ILE A 80 -2.82 -7.49 -3.93
CA ILE A 80 -1.60 -7.47 -3.12
C ILE A 80 -1.86 -8.10 -1.76
N LEU A 81 -2.97 -7.77 -1.13
CA LEU A 81 -3.32 -8.24 0.20
C LEU A 81 -4.07 -9.58 0.22
N GLU A 82 -4.23 -10.25 -0.94
CA GLU A 82 -4.99 -11.51 -1.07
C GLU A 82 -6.34 -11.45 -0.36
N GLY A 83 -7.16 -10.44 -0.70
CA GLY A 83 -8.50 -10.27 -0.12
C GLY A 83 -8.48 -9.95 1.38
N GLY A 84 -7.39 -9.43 1.93
CA GLY A 84 -7.27 -9.05 3.33
C GLY A 84 -6.49 -10.04 4.21
N LYS A 85 -5.90 -11.07 3.64
CA LYS A 85 -5.05 -12.04 4.36
C LYS A 85 -3.77 -11.39 4.92
N TRP A 86 -3.17 -10.49 4.15
CA TRP A 86 -1.89 -9.84 4.48
C TRP A 86 -2.02 -8.40 5.00
N GLY A 87 -3.25 -7.94 5.22
CA GLY A 87 -3.55 -6.60 5.72
C GLY A 87 -5.06 -6.42 5.88
N ARG A 88 -5.49 -5.22 6.26
CA ARG A 88 -6.91 -4.91 6.39
C ARG A 88 -7.40 -4.18 5.15
N LEU A 89 -8.48 -4.67 4.55
CA LEU A 89 -9.18 -4.04 3.44
C LEU A 89 -10.53 -3.46 3.90
N LEU A 90 -10.82 -2.24 3.50
CA LEU A 90 -11.97 -1.47 3.96
C LEU A 90 -12.67 -0.78 2.80
N PRO A 91 -14.00 -0.58 2.87
CA PRO A 91 -14.70 0.19 1.86
C PRO A 91 -14.14 1.60 1.68
N VAL A 92 -14.01 2.04 0.42
CA VAL A 92 -13.60 3.41 0.08
C VAL A 92 -14.56 4.42 0.70
N GLY A 93 -14.03 5.47 1.31
CA GLY A 93 -14.81 6.56 1.90
C GLY A 93 -15.35 6.30 3.31
N ASN A 94 -15.13 5.13 3.88
CA ASN A 94 -15.54 4.83 5.25
C ASN A 94 -14.40 5.17 6.24
N HIS A 95 -14.39 6.43 6.69
CA HIS A 95 -13.34 6.94 7.58
C HIS A 95 -13.42 6.37 9.00
N GLU A 96 -14.60 5.98 9.48
CA GLU A 96 -14.77 5.36 10.80
C GLU A 96 -14.19 3.94 10.80
N ALA A 97 -14.50 3.14 9.76
CA ALA A 97 -13.91 1.82 9.61
C ALA A 97 -12.38 1.91 9.45
N LEU A 98 -11.87 2.94 8.73
CA LEU A 98 -10.44 3.16 8.58
C LEU A 98 -9.77 3.46 9.94
N ALA A 99 -10.36 4.32 10.75
CA ALA A 99 -9.84 4.65 12.08
C ALA A 99 -9.79 3.41 12.99
N ASN A 100 -10.87 2.62 13.03
CA ASN A 100 -10.94 1.40 13.82
C ASN A 100 -9.89 0.36 13.36
N ALA A 101 -9.75 0.17 12.06
CA ALA A 101 -8.77 -0.76 11.52
C ALA A 101 -7.32 -0.33 11.80
N ILE A 102 -7.02 0.96 11.83
CA ILE A 102 -5.71 1.47 12.25
C ILE A 102 -5.44 1.13 13.72
N LEU A 103 -6.42 1.38 14.61
CA LEU A 103 -6.28 1.06 16.03
C LEU A 103 -6.07 -0.43 16.27
N GLU A 104 -6.79 -1.28 15.54
CA GLU A 104 -6.57 -2.73 15.58
C GLU A 104 -5.20 -3.14 15.05
N ALA A 105 -4.74 -2.50 13.96
CA ALA A 105 -3.46 -2.81 13.35
C ALA A 105 -2.27 -2.47 14.24
N LEU A 106 -2.40 -1.47 15.12
CA LEU A 106 -1.37 -1.11 16.09
C LEU A 106 -1.09 -2.22 17.13
N ASN A 107 -2.07 -3.10 17.37
CA ASN A 107 -1.98 -4.21 18.32
C ASN A 107 -1.92 -5.57 17.61
N ASP A 108 -1.66 -5.59 16.31
CA ASP A 108 -1.73 -6.81 15.51
C ASP A 108 -0.41 -7.58 15.55
N GLU A 109 -0.48 -8.84 15.98
CA GLU A 109 0.64 -9.78 15.99
C GLU A 109 0.67 -10.70 14.76
N ARG A 110 -0.24 -10.49 13.78
CA ARG A 110 -0.29 -11.30 12.56
C ARG A 110 0.99 -11.19 11.75
N ASP A 111 1.22 -12.18 10.89
CA ASP A 111 2.26 -12.11 9.88
C ASP A 111 2.11 -10.84 9.04
N LYS A 112 3.16 -10.06 9.03
CA LYS A 112 3.20 -8.75 8.36
C LYS A 112 3.43 -8.84 6.85
N GLY A 113 3.34 -10.04 6.28
CA GLY A 113 3.34 -10.25 4.85
C GLY A 113 4.68 -10.06 4.14
N VAL A 114 5.81 -10.17 4.84
CA VAL A 114 7.14 -10.08 4.22
C VAL A 114 7.32 -11.14 3.12
N GLU A 115 6.82 -12.35 3.35
CA GLU A 115 6.85 -13.43 2.33
C GLU A 115 5.97 -13.08 1.14
N ARG A 116 4.82 -12.45 1.36
CA ARG A 116 3.94 -11.97 0.28
C ARG A 116 4.64 -10.92 -0.59
N ALA A 117 5.40 -10.01 0.01
CA ALA A 117 6.13 -8.99 -0.73
C ALA A 117 7.14 -9.58 -1.72
N LYS A 118 7.72 -10.75 -1.43
CA LYS A 118 8.66 -11.43 -2.34
C LYS A 118 8.02 -11.81 -3.67
N GLU A 119 6.69 -12.01 -3.71
CA GLU A 119 5.97 -12.32 -4.95
C GLU A 119 6.02 -11.15 -5.97
N PHE A 120 6.28 -9.95 -5.49
CA PHE A 120 6.38 -8.71 -6.28
C PHE A 120 7.83 -8.27 -6.50
N SER A 121 8.81 -9.12 -6.15
CA SER A 121 10.22 -8.83 -6.41
C SER A 121 10.51 -8.78 -7.91
N LEU A 122 11.49 -7.97 -8.30
CA LEU A 122 11.89 -7.82 -9.70
C LEU A 122 12.21 -9.16 -10.34
N ASP A 123 13.01 -10.00 -9.65
CA ASP A 123 13.41 -11.30 -10.16
C ASP A 123 12.20 -12.18 -10.46
N LYS A 124 11.26 -12.27 -9.52
CA LYS A 124 10.06 -13.09 -9.68
C LYS A 124 9.16 -12.61 -10.81
N ILE A 125 8.99 -11.30 -10.95
CA ILE A 125 8.20 -10.71 -12.04
C ILE A 125 8.90 -10.94 -13.39
N VAL A 126 10.22 -10.80 -13.46
CA VAL A 126 10.99 -11.09 -14.68
C VAL A 126 10.83 -12.56 -15.08
N ASP A 127 10.94 -13.49 -14.14
CA ASP A 127 10.76 -14.91 -14.41
C ASP A 127 9.37 -15.23 -14.97
N GLN A 128 8.32 -14.59 -14.44
CA GLN A 128 6.95 -14.74 -14.96
C GLN A 128 6.82 -14.22 -16.40
N TYR A 129 7.40 -13.04 -16.71
CA TYR A 129 7.41 -12.53 -18.09
C TYR A 129 8.18 -13.44 -19.04
N VAL A 130 9.35 -13.94 -18.63
CA VAL A 130 10.13 -14.89 -19.43
C VAL A 130 9.36 -16.18 -19.69
N ALA A 131 8.68 -16.72 -18.69
CA ALA A 131 7.84 -17.91 -18.85
C ALA A 131 6.70 -17.66 -19.85
N LEU A 132 6.00 -16.54 -19.74
CA LEU A 132 4.92 -16.16 -20.65
C LEU A 132 5.41 -16.01 -22.11
N ILE A 133 6.57 -15.38 -22.31
CA ILE A 133 7.16 -15.21 -23.65
C ILE A 133 7.47 -16.59 -24.25
N LYS A 134 8.08 -17.50 -23.49
CA LYS A 134 8.37 -18.87 -23.96
C LYS A 134 7.11 -19.65 -24.34
N GLU A 135 6.04 -19.54 -23.55
CA GLU A 135 4.75 -20.15 -23.88
C GLU A 135 4.17 -19.62 -25.19
N LEU A 136 4.24 -18.29 -25.42
CA LEU A 136 3.79 -17.67 -26.66
C LEU A 136 4.62 -18.13 -27.87
N GLU A 137 5.93 -18.22 -27.75
CA GLU A 137 6.82 -18.72 -28.82
C GLU A 137 6.50 -20.18 -29.18
N LEU A 138 6.27 -21.05 -28.20
CA LEU A 138 5.87 -22.44 -28.43
C LEU A 138 4.47 -22.53 -29.05
N GLY A 139 3.54 -21.66 -28.68
CA GLY A 139 2.19 -21.58 -29.25
C GLY A 139 2.17 -21.11 -30.73
N ILE A 140 3.11 -20.27 -31.13
CA ILE A 140 3.26 -19.81 -32.53
C ILE A 140 3.90 -20.89 -33.41
N GLY A 141 4.77 -21.72 -32.83
CA GLY A 141 5.44 -22.84 -33.56
C GLY A 141 4.52 -23.99 -33.95
N GLY A 142 3.33 -24.11 -33.32
CA GLY A 142 2.38 -25.18 -33.58
C GLY A 142 1.33 -24.90 -34.67
N ARG A 143 1.37 -23.74 -35.35
CA ARG A 143 0.50 -23.40 -36.46
C ARG A 143 1.29 -23.23 -37.77
N ARG A 144 1.90 -24.29 -38.24
CA ARG A 144 2.37 -24.40 -39.62
C ARG A 144 1.78 -25.68 -40.24
#